data_4d9ee16173bef6cea3034d8a6d912fd6
#
_entry.id   4d9ee16173bef6cea3034d8a6d912fd6
#
_cell.length_a   1.000
_cell.length_b   1.000
_cell.length_c   1.000
_cell.angle_alpha   90.00
_cell.angle_beta   90.00
_cell.angle_gamma   90.00
#
_symmetry.space_group_name_H-M   'P 1'
#
loop_
_entity.id
_entity.type
_entity.pdbx_description
1 polymer ?
#
loop_
_entity_poly.entity_id
_entity_poly.type
_entity_poly.pdbx_seq_one_letter_code
_entity_poly.pdbx_strand_id
1 'polypeptide(L)'
;MIEQLIFYMLTAVILLSALGVVLLRGLMHSALCLGLCLAGVAGIFASLGSDFVFAAQILVYVGGIAVLILFVVLLAGCVSDKVTRQINEAWLPSLLIC
;
A
#
# COMPACT_ATOMS: atom_id res chain seq x y z
N MET A 1 -16.66 21.74 -8.21
CA MET A 1 -16.53 21.80 -6.74
C MET A 1 -16.46 20.43 -6.11
N ILE A 2 -17.43 19.57 -6.37
CA ILE A 2 -17.47 18.22 -5.81
C ILE A 2 -16.30 17.40 -6.32
N GLU A 3 -15.93 17.55 -7.57
CA GLU A 3 -14.80 16.83 -8.17
C GLU A 3 -13.49 17.18 -7.49
N GLN A 4 -13.26 18.45 -7.19
CA GLN A 4 -12.06 18.88 -6.48
C GLN A 4 -12.03 18.34 -5.04
N LEU A 5 -13.18 18.33 -4.40
CA LEU A 5 -13.28 17.80 -3.04
C LEU A 5 -12.93 16.31 -3.02
N ILE A 6 -13.47 15.55 -3.94
CA ILE A 6 -13.19 14.12 -4.08
C ILE A 6 -11.70 13.91 -4.35
N PHE A 7 -11.13 14.72 -5.24
CA PHE A 7 -9.72 14.65 -5.57
C PHE A 7 -8.84 14.87 -4.34
N TYR A 8 -9.15 15.89 -3.55
CA TYR A 8 -8.39 16.15 -2.33
C TYR A 8 -8.53 15.04 -1.30
N MET A 9 -9.74 14.50 -1.15
CA MET A 9 -9.96 13.38 -0.24
C MET A 9 -9.17 12.14 -0.66
N LEU A 10 -9.20 11.83 -1.94
CA LEU A 10 -8.44 10.70 -2.48
C LEU A 10 -6.95 10.90 -2.29
N THR A 11 -6.46 12.10 -2.55
CA THR A 11 -5.05 12.43 -2.35
C THR A 11 -4.65 12.25 -0.90
N ALA A 12 -5.48 12.69 0.03
CA ALA A 12 -5.22 12.54 1.46
C ALA A 12 -5.16 11.05 1.84
N VAL A 13 -6.09 10.25 1.35
CA VAL A 13 -6.11 8.81 1.61
C VAL A 13 -4.84 8.16 1.07
N ILE A 14 -4.43 8.51 -0.14
CA ILE A 14 -3.24 7.95 -0.75
C ILE A 14 -2.00 8.31 0.06
N LEU A 15 -1.87 9.57 0.45
CA LEU A 15 -0.72 10.01 1.24
C LEU A 15 -0.67 9.34 2.60
N LEU A 16 -1.80 9.23 3.28
CA LEU A 16 -1.89 8.55 4.56
C LEU A 16 -1.55 7.07 4.43
N SER A 17 -2.06 6.43 3.38
CA SER A 17 -1.76 5.02 3.12
C SER A 17 -0.28 4.82 2.81
N ALA A 18 0.30 5.71 2.02
CA ALA A 18 1.71 5.65 1.68
C ALA A 18 2.59 5.80 2.92
N LEU A 19 2.23 6.72 3.81
CA LEU A 19 2.93 6.86 5.09
C LEU A 19 2.76 5.60 5.94
N GLY A 20 1.57 4.99 5.92
CA GLY A 20 1.32 3.75 6.62
C GLY A 20 2.21 2.62 6.12
N VAL A 21 2.46 2.56 4.81
CA VAL A 21 3.33 1.53 4.23
C VAL A 21 4.73 1.62 4.82
N VAL A 22 5.23 2.83 4.99
CA VAL A 22 6.58 3.05 5.49
C VAL A 22 6.65 2.90 7.02
N LEU A 23 5.64 3.40 7.73
CA LEU A 23 5.66 3.47 9.19
C LEU A 23 5.24 2.17 9.88
N LEU A 24 4.36 1.39 9.24
CA LEU A 24 3.86 0.15 9.84
C LEU A 24 4.96 -0.91 9.88
N ARG A 25 5.06 -1.58 11.02
CA ARG A 25 6.09 -2.61 11.24
C ARG A 25 5.72 -3.94 10.61
N GLY A 26 4.42 -4.26 10.58
CA GLY A 26 3.96 -5.53 10.04
C GLY A 26 4.01 -5.54 8.53
N LEU A 27 4.65 -6.55 7.96
CA LEU A 27 4.69 -6.71 6.50
C LEU A 27 3.27 -6.84 5.94
N MET A 28 2.41 -7.56 6.65
CA MET A 28 1.03 -7.74 6.22
C MET A 28 0.26 -6.43 6.22
N HIS A 29 0.42 -5.64 7.28
CA HIS A 29 -0.23 -4.33 7.37
C HIS A 29 0.29 -3.39 6.29
N SER A 30 1.60 -3.43 6.03
CA SER A 30 2.20 -2.62 4.97
C SER A 30 1.65 -3.01 3.60
N ALA A 31 1.50 -4.30 3.34
CA ALA A 31 0.95 -4.79 2.08
C ALA A 31 -0.49 -4.35 1.89
N LEU A 32 -1.29 -4.40 2.96
CA LEU A 32 -2.68 -3.93 2.92
C LEU A 32 -2.75 -2.43 2.66
N CYS A 33 -1.88 -1.65 3.30
CA CYS A 33 -1.80 -0.21 3.07
C CYS A 33 -1.38 0.10 1.65
N LEU A 34 -0.45 -0.67 1.09
CA LEU A 34 -0.04 -0.53 -0.29
C LEU A 34 -1.20 -0.80 -1.24
N GLY A 35 -1.97 -1.85 -0.98
CA GLY A 35 -3.16 -2.15 -1.76
C GLY A 35 -4.17 -1.01 -1.71
N LEU A 36 -4.39 -0.45 -0.53
CA LEU A 36 -5.28 0.69 -0.36
C LEU A 36 -4.77 1.92 -1.11
N CYS A 37 -3.46 2.15 -1.06
CA CYS A 37 -2.82 3.25 -1.80
C CYS A 37 -3.04 3.10 -3.30
N LEU A 38 -2.83 1.90 -3.83
CA LEU A 38 -3.02 1.61 -5.25
C LEU A 38 -4.49 1.77 -5.65
N ALA A 39 -5.42 1.36 -4.78
CA ALA A 39 -6.85 1.55 -5.03
C ALA A 39 -7.21 3.03 -5.05
N GLY A 40 -6.59 3.84 -4.18
CA GLY A 40 -6.79 5.29 -4.16
C GLY A 40 -6.30 5.94 -5.44
N VAL A 41 -5.16 5.49 -5.96
CA VAL A 41 -4.64 5.99 -7.24
C VAL A 41 -5.63 5.66 -8.37
N ALA A 42 -6.22 4.47 -8.33
CA ALA A 42 -7.25 4.10 -9.29
C ALA A 42 -8.45 5.06 -9.21
N GLY A 43 -8.84 5.44 -7.98
CA GLY A 43 -9.91 6.41 -7.77
C GLY A 43 -9.60 7.75 -8.41
N ILE A 44 -8.34 8.19 -8.34
CA ILE A 44 -7.92 9.43 -9.00
C ILE A 44 -8.06 9.33 -10.51
N PHE A 45 -7.66 8.19 -11.09
CA PHE A 45 -7.82 7.98 -12.53
C PHE A 45 -9.28 8.01 -12.93
N ALA A 46 -10.16 7.44 -12.12
CA ALA A 46 -11.60 7.50 -12.37
C ALA A 46 -12.12 8.93 -12.32
N SER A 47 -11.62 9.72 -11.37
CA SER A 47 -11.98 11.12 -11.21
C SER A 47 -11.56 11.96 -12.42
N LEU A 48 -10.43 11.60 -13.04
CA LEU A 48 -9.94 12.29 -14.22
C LEU A 48 -10.67 11.89 -15.51
N GLY A 49 -11.58 10.93 -15.43
CA GLY A 49 -12.36 10.49 -16.58
C GLY A 49 -11.68 9.43 -17.42
N SER A 50 -10.55 8.90 -16.97
CA SER A 50 -9.81 7.85 -17.68
C SER A 50 -10.32 6.48 -17.29
N ASP A 51 -11.44 6.08 -17.84
CA ASP A 51 -12.08 4.81 -17.46
C ASP A 51 -11.21 3.61 -17.79
N PHE A 52 -10.53 3.65 -18.92
CA PHE A 52 -9.64 2.55 -19.31
C PHE A 52 -8.47 2.41 -18.35
N VAL A 53 -7.83 3.50 -18.01
CA VAL A 53 -6.68 3.50 -17.10
C VAL A 53 -7.14 3.09 -15.70
N PHE A 54 -8.31 3.52 -15.28
CA PHE A 54 -8.90 3.11 -14.01
C PHE A 54 -9.09 1.60 -13.97
N ALA A 55 -9.68 1.03 -15.02
CA ALA A 55 -9.88 -0.41 -15.11
C ALA A 55 -8.54 -1.17 -15.11
N ALA A 56 -7.58 -0.68 -15.88
CA ALA A 56 -6.24 -1.27 -15.94
C ALA A 56 -5.56 -1.21 -14.57
N GLN A 57 -5.67 -0.09 -13.87
CA GLN A 57 -5.10 0.08 -12.54
C GLN A 57 -5.68 -0.94 -11.56
N ILE A 58 -7.00 -1.09 -11.56
CA ILE A 58 -7.66 -2.04 -10.66
C ILE A 58 -7.25 -3.48 -10.99
N LEU A 59 -7.28 -3.84 -12.27
CA LEU A 59 -6.99 -5.21 -12.69
C LEU A 59 -5.53 -5.58 -12.49
N VAL A 60 -4.61 -4.73 -12.92
CA VAL A 60 -3.19 -5.06 -12.94
C VAL A 60 -2.55 -4.81 -11.57
N TYR A 61 -2.75 -3.63 -11.02
CA TYR A 61 -2.06 -3.26 -9.79
C TYR A 61 -2.74 -3.83 -8.55
N VAL A 62 -4.03 -3.63 -8.41
CA VAL A 62 -4.74 -4.11 -7.23
C VAL A 62 -4.99 -5.62 -7.33
N GLY A 63 -5.43 -6.09 -8.49
CA GLY A 63 -5.75 -7.50 -8.69
C GLY A 63 -4.53 -8.39 -8.86
N GLY A 64 -3.50 -7.91 -9.56
CA GLY A 64 -2.32 -8.71 -9.85
C GLY A 64 -1.18 -8.49 -8.88
N ILE A 65 -0.64 -7.29 -8.87
CA ILE A 65 0.58 -7.00 -8.12
C ILE A 65 0.33 -7.00 -6.61
N ALA A 66 -0.74 -6.36 -6.16
CA ALA A 66 -1.05 -6.32 -4.73
C ALA A 66 -1.34 -7.71 -4.18
N VAL A 67 -2.08 -8.53 -4.93
CA VAL A 67 -2.36 -9.90 -4.53
C VAL A 67 -1.08 -10.72 -4.50
N LEU A 68 -0.21 -10.54 -5.48
CA LEU A 68 1.08 -11.23 -5.50
C LEU A 68 1.93 -10.84 -4.30
N ILE A 69 1.97 -9.55 -3.96
CA ILE A 69 2.68 -9.07 -2.80
C ILE A 69 2.10 -9.66 -1.52
N LEU A 70 0.78 -9.72 -1.42
CA LEU A 70 0.11 -10.34 -0.27
C LEU A 70 0.50 -11.81 -0.13
N PHE A 71 0.55 -12.54 -1.24
CA PHE A 71 0.97 -13.92 -1.24
C PHE A 71 2.40 -14.08 -0.74
N VAL A 72 3.31 -13.27 -1.27
CA VAL A 72 4.71 -13.29 -0.87
C VAL A 72 4.84 -12.96 0.62
N VAL A 73 4.11 -11.96 1.08
CA VAL A 73 4.14 -11.55 2.49
C VAL A 73 3.57 -12.63 3.39
N LEU A 74 2.50 -13.31 2.96
CA LEU A 74 1.93 -14.41 3.74
C LEU A 74 2.91 -15.56 3.88
N LEU A 75 3.59 -15.92 2.78
CA LEU A 75 4.60 -16.98 2.81
C LEU A 75 5.81 -16.58 3.64
N ALA A 76 6.27 -15.34 3.48
CA ALA A 76 7.38 -14.79 4.25
C ALA A 76 6.99 -14.58 5.71
N GLY A 77 5.72 -14.29 5.97
CA GLY A 77 5.21 -14.05 7.32
C GLY A 77 5.39 -15.24 8.25
N CYS A 78 5.28 -16.46 7.69
CA CYS A 78 5.52 -17.68 8.48
C CYS A 78 6.98 -17.82 8.90
N VAL A 79 7.89 -17.29 8.09
CA VAL A 79 9.33 -17.37 8.36
C VAL A 79 9.80 -16.15 9.18
N SER A 80 9.17 -14.99 8.95
CA SER A 80 9.62 -13.73 9.54
C SER A 80 9.20 -13.56 11.01
N ASP A 81 8.35 -14.43 11.55
CA ASP A 81 7.99 -14.35 12.96
C ASP A 81 9.22 -14.53 13.86
N LYS A 82 10.18 -15.35 13.42
CA LYS A 82 11.44 -15.53 14.15
C LYS A 82 12.40 -14.37 13.92
N VAL A 83 12.37 -13.79 12.71
CA VAL A 83 13.25 -12.67 12.34
C VAL A 83 12.74 -11.37 12.96
N THR A 84 11.41 -11.21 13.07
CA THR A 84 10.80 -9.99 13.62
C THR A 84 11.17 -9.79 15.10
N ARG A 85 11.39 -10.86 15.84
CA ARG A 85 11.83 -10.77 17.25
C ARG A 85 13.23 -10.19 17.35
N GLN A 86 14.12 -10.55 16.42
CA GLN A 86 15.47 -9.99 16.38
C GLN A 86 15.49 -8.57 15.88
N ILE A 87 14.59 -8.24 14.94
CA ILE A 87 14.48 -6.90 14.38
C ILE A 87 13.84 -5.92 15.38
N ASN A 88 13.01 -6.41 16.31
CA ASN A 88 12.37 -5.56 17.31
C ASN A 88 13.38 -4.89 18.24
N GLU A 89 14.54 -5.52 18.46
CA GLU A 89 15.60 -4.89 19.26
C GLU A 89 16.45 -3.95 18.44
N ALA A 90 16.51 -4.15 17.12
CA ALA A 90 17.35 -3.39 16.22
C ALA A 90 16.54 -2.56 15.19
N TRP A 91 15.25 -2.34 15.48
CA TRP A 91 14.39 -1.67 14.50
C TRP A 91 14.76 -0.20 14.31
N LEU A 92 15.26 0.45 15.34
CA LEU A 92 15.69 1.84 15.24
C LEU A 92 16.85 2.03 14.27
N PRO A 93 17.97 1.28 14.38
CA PRO A 93 19.03 1.38 13.40
C PRO A 93 18.61 0.86 12.02
N SER A 94 17.69 -0.09 11.96
CA SER A 94 17.16 -0.59 10.71
C SER A 94 16.38 0.48 9.95
N LEU A 95 15.64 1.31 10.67
CA LEU A 95 14.92 2.45 10.09
C LEU A 95 15.87 3.53 9.58
N LEU A 96 16.98 3.73 10.29
CA LEU A 96 17.98 4.71 9.90
C LEU A 96 18.79 4.26 8.70
N ILE A 97 19.02 2.94 8.57
CA ILE A 97 19.77 2.38 7.44
C ILE A 97 18.91 2.27 6.19
N CYS A 98 17.61 1.99 6.36
CA CYS A 98 16.67 2.00 5.26
C CYS A 98 16.14 3.40 5.04
#